data_4d87101afab9b49a0948d9a2b7dd4b1b
#
_entry.id   4d87101afab9b49a0948d9a2b7dd4b1b
#
_cell.length_a   1.000
_cell.length_b   1.000
_cell.length_c   1.000
_cell.angle_alpha   90.00
_cell.angle_beta   90.00
_cell.angle_gamma   90.00
#
_symmetry.space_group_name_H-M   'P 1'
#
loop_
_entity.id
_entity.type
_entity.pdbx_description
1 polymer ?
#
loop_
_entity_poly.entity_id
_entity_poly.type
_entity_poly.pdbx_seq_one_letter_code
_entity_poly.pdbx_strand_id
1 'polypeptide(L)'
;MKIRKKILPLLLLLVTALLAACGPNSRPAETGEASASGKDAVLGSSREVLRIVSGSENSQLEPLLQEFANQEHIQIEMTYKGSLDIMRLLGDEEIPYDAVWPASSLWISTGDTKHRIKHAKSVSVTPVVFGIRQSLAEELGFTDREVSVDDL
;
A
#
# COMPACT_ATOMS: atom_id res chain seq x y z
N MET A 1 46.78 41.19 19.55
CA MET A 1 45.80 41.29 18.43
C MET A 1 45.53 39.90 17.81
N LYS A 2 45.07 38.90 18.62
CA LYS A 2 44.85 37.49 18.18
C LYS A 2 43.46 36.92 18.42
N ILE A 3 42.52 37.73 18.93
CA ILE A 3 41.15 37.27 19.34
C ILE A 3 40.12 37.35 18.19
N ARG A 4 40.34 38.21 17.19
CA ARG A 4 39.39 38.42 16.07
C ARG A 4 39.28 37.30 15.07
N LYS A 5 40.27 36.37 14.97
CA LYS A 5 40.25 35.27 13.99
C LYS A 5 39.46 34.03 14.42
N LYS A 6 39.08 33.90 15.69
CA LYS A 6 38.33 32.74 16.17
C LYS A 6 36.83 33.00 16.33
N ILE A 7 36.37 34.24 16.27
CA ILE A 7 34.96 34.61 16.42
C ILE A 7 34.21 34.53 15.11
N LEU A 8 34.88 34.75 13.99
CA LEU A 8 34.27 34.74 12.66
C LEU A 8 33.71 33.35 12.23
N PRO A 9 34.41 32.23 12.46
CA PRO A 9 33.85 30.91 12.14
C PRO A 9 32.71 30.49 13.11
N LEU A 10 32.76 30.93 14.36
CA LEU A 10 31.72 30.66 15.35
C LEU A 10 30.43 31.44 15.05
N LEU A 11 30.54 32.69 14.58
CA LEU A 11 29.39 33.49 14.15
C LEU A 11 28.76 32.91 12.85
N LEU A 12 29.54 32.39 11.94
CA LEU A 12 29.04 31.78 10.73
C LEU A 12 28.27 30.47 11.00
N LEU A 13 28.70 29.70 12.01
CA LEU A 13 28.03 28.43 12.41
C LEU A 13 26.71 28.72 13.15
N LEU A 14 26.61 29.85 13.86
CA LEU A 14 25.37 30.27 14.53
C LEU A 14 24.32 30.79 13.53
N VAL A 15 24.72 31.46 12.46
CA VAL A 15 23.81 31.96 11.42
C VAL A 15 23.24 30.85 10.58
N THR A 16 23.99 29.75 10.34
CA THR A 16 23.48 28.58 9.58
C THR A 16 22.46 27.75 10.37
N ALA A 17 22.52 27.77 11.73
CA ALA A 17 21.56 27.07 12.57
C ALA A 17 20.18 27.78 12.66
N LEU A 18 20.08 29.07 12.40
CA LEU A 18 18.83 29.84 12.45
C LEU A 18 18.01 29.79 11.14
N LEU A 19 18.59 29.32 10.03
CA LEU A 19 17.89 29.24 8.73
C LEU A 19 17.15 27.93 8.50
N ALA A 20 17.25 26.95 9.40
CA ALA A 20 16.58 25.66 9.31
C ALA A 20 15.17 25.59 9.95
N ALA A 21 14.65 26.72 10.52
CA ALA A 21 13.43 26.71 11.32
C ALA A 21 12.21 27.37 10.66
N CYS A 22 12.24 27.70 9.37
CA CYS A 22 11.07 28.23 8.65
C CYS A 22 10.76 27.37 7.41
N GLY A 23 10.10 26.23 7.61
CA GLY A 23 9.38 25.52 6.56
C GLY A 23 7.97 26.12 6.41
N PRO A 24 7.51 26.50 5.22
CA PRO A 24 6.15 26.98 5.02
C PRO A 24 5.16 25.84 5.20
N ASN A 25 4.30 25.96 6.19
CA ASN A 25 3.14 25.12 6.41
C ASN A 25 2.04 25.54 5.42
N SER A 26 2.12 25.07 4.17
CA SER A 26 1.03 25.20 3.23
C SER A 26 0.28 23.88 3.18
N ARG A 27 -0.88 23.84 3.84
CA ARG A 27 -1.92 22.84 3.58
C ARG A 27 -2.51 23.12 2.20
N PRO A 28 -2.47 22.18 1.27
CA PRO A 28 -3.40 22.17 0.14
C PRO A 28 -4.73 21.59 0.62
N ALA A 29 -5.82 22.18 0.17
CA ALA A 29 -7.18 21.71 0.38
C ALA A 29 -7.35 20.30 -0.20
N GLU A 30 -7.95 19.42 0.61
CA GLU A 30 -8.36 18.08 0.21
C GLU A 30 -9.49 18.17 -0.83
N THR A 31 -9.20 17.76 -2.05
CA THR A 31 -10.18 17.14 -2.92
C THR A 31 -10.01 15.63 -2.75
N GLY A 32 -11.06 15.00 -2.21
CA GLY A 32 -11.03 13.61 -1.81
C GLY A 32 -10.85 12.66 -2.99
N GLU A 33 -9.74 11.96 -2.97
CA GLU A 33 -9.62 10.61 -3.50
C GLU A 33 -9.11 9.74 -2.36
N ALA A 34 -10.00 8.90 -1.83
CA ALA A 34 -9.65 7.89 -0.85
C ALA A 34 -8.82 6.81 -1.56
N SER A 35 -7.53 7.09 -1.78
CA SER A 35 -6.54 6.07 -2.03
C SER A 35 -6.19 5.47 -0.67
N ALA A 36 -6.79 4.34 -0.34
CA ALA A 36 -6.36 3.51 0.77
C ALA A 36 -4.98 2.91 0.41
N SER A 37 -3.95 3.74 0.46
CA SER A 37 -2.57 3.30 0.39
C SER A 37 -2.21 2.74 1.76
N GLY A 38 -2.26 1.40 1.92
CA GLY A 38 -1.61 0.75 3.05
C GLY A 38 -0.14 1.17 3.09
N LYS A 39 0.40 1.39 4.29
CA LYS A 39 1.83 1.65 4.43
C LYS A 39 2.59 0.38 4.05
N ASP A 40 3.64 0.53 3.25
CA ASP A 40 4.52 -0.58 2.91
C ASP A 40 5.06 -1.25 4.19
N ALA A 41 5.16 -2.58 4.18
CA ALA A 41 5.56 -3.35 5.34
C ALA A 41 6.78 -4.24 5.03
N VAL A 42 7.65 -4.39 6.05
CA VAL A 42 8.80 -5.31 6.03
C VAL A 42 8.58 -6.35 7.13
N LEU A 43 8.49 -7.61 6.75
CA LEU A 43 8.12 -8.73 7.61
C LEU A 43 9.23 -9.76 7.64
N GLY A 44 9.56 -10.26 8.84
CA GLY A 44 10.67 -11.18 9.04
C GLY A 44 12.04 -10.48 9.02
N SER A 45 13.11 -11.27 9.11
CA SER A 45 14.49 -10.79 9.00
C SER A 45 15.37 -11.89 8.42
N SER A 46 15.85 -11.70 7.20
CA SER A 46 16.76 -12.64 6.52
C SER A 46 17.55 -11.89 5.44
N ARG A 47 18.55 -12.59 4.87
CA ARG A 47 19.25 -12.11 3.67
C ARG A 47 18.48 -12.41 2.39
N GLU A 48 17.60 -13.40 2.41
CA GLU A 48 16.74 -13.73 1.29
C GLU A 48 15.47 -12.87 1.38
N VAL A 49 15.28 -12.01 0.41
CA VAL A 49 14.19 -11.02 0.38
C VAL A 49 13.23 -11.36 -0.74
N LEU A 50 11.95 -11.49 -0.41
CA LEU A 50 10.84 -11.64 -1.36
C LEU A 50 10.07 -10.31 -1.43
N ARG A 51 10.12 -9.65 -2.58
CA ARG A 51 9.42 -8.38 -2.82
C ARG A 51 8.07 -8.64 -3.46
N ILE A 52 7.01 -8.21 -2.80
CA ILE A 52 5.64 -8.42 -3.27
C ILE A 52 4.94 -7.07 -3.44
N VAL A 53 4.38 -6.81 -4.63
CA VAL A 53 3.40 -5.74 -4.80
C VAL A 53 2.00 -6.32 -4.67
N SER A 54 1.17 -5.73 -3.80
CA SER A 54 -0.12 -6.27 -3.41
C SER A 54 -1.21 -5.20 -3.39
N GLY A 55 -2.45 -5.61 -3.52
CA GLY A 55 -3.59 -4.77 -3.20
C GLY A 55 -3.61 -4.41 -1.70
N SER A 56 -4.07 -3.20 -1.37
CA SER A 56 -4.08 -2.69 0.00
C SER A 56 -4.97 -3.49 0.96
N GLU A 57 -5.97 -4.19 0.44
CA GLU A 57 -6.84 -5.10 1.19
C GLU A 57 -6.07 -6.23 1.87
N ASN A 58 -4.94 -6.64 1.31
CA ASN A 58 -4.11 -7.73 1.83
C ASN A 58 -3.23 -7.31 3.03
N SER A 59 -3.19 -6.02 3.39
CA SER A 59 -2.45 -5.55 4.59
C SER A 59 -2.93 -6.20 5.88
N GLN A 60 -4.18 -6.62 5.94
CA GLN A 60 -4.72 -7.35 7.10
C GLN A 60 -4.12 -8.76 7.27
N LEU A 61 -3.44 -9.29 6.25
CA LEU A 61 -2.78 -10.59 6.28
C LEU A 61 -1.32 -10.51 6.77
N GLU A 62 -0.80 -9.31 7.07
CA GLU A 62 0.58 -9.13 7.54
C GLU A 62 0.94 -10.03 8.75
N PRO A 63 0.08 -10.24 9.77
CA PRO A 63 0.43 -11.14 10.86
C PRO A 63 0.69 -12.56 10.40
N LEU A 64 -0.09 -13.06 9.43
CA LEU A 64 0.09 -14.39 8.85
C LEU A 64 1.36 -14.48 8.01
N LEU A 65 1.64 -13.43 7.22
CA LEU A 65 2.85 -13.34 6.41
C LEU A 65 4.10 -13.23 7.28
N GLN A 66 4.02 -12.55 8.42
CA GLN A 66 5.11 -12.46 9.40
C GLN A 66 5.43 -13.85 9.99
N GLU A 67 4.41 -14.62 10.35
CA GLU A 67 4.60 -15.98 10.84
C GLU A 67 5.25 -16.87 9.78
N PHE A 68 4.76 -16.83 8.56
CA PHE A 68 5.33 -17.54 7.42
C PHE A 68 6.79 -17.14 7.16
N ALA A 69 7.09 -15.83 7.15
CA ALA A 69 8.45 -15.33 6.93
C ALA A 69 9.44 -15.85 8.00
N ASN A 70 8.99 -15.93 9.27
CA ASN A 70 9.79 -16.47 10.35
C ASN A 70 10.02 -17.99 10.21
N GLN A 71 8.98 -18.75 9.80
CA GLN A 71 9.07 -20.20 9.62
C GLN A 71 9.99 -20.57 8.46
N GLU A 72 9.88 -19.85 7.34
CA GLU A 72 10.68 -20.10 6.14
C GLU A 72 12.05 -19.41 6.16
N HIS A 73 12.34 -18.60 7.21
CA HIS A 73 13.59 -17.85 7.35
C HIS A 73 13.86 -16.90 6.17
N ILE A 74 12.82 -16.23 5.68
CA ILE A 74 12.88 -15.21 4.63
C ILE A 74 12.50 -13.84 5.18
N GLN A 75 12.79 -12.78 4.41
CA GLN A 75 12.22 -11.44 4.62
C GLN A 75 11.20 -11.17 3.50
N ILE A 76 10.03 -10.67 3.86
CA ILE A 76 9.01 -10.26 2.90
C ILE A 76 8.89 -8.74 2.93
N GLU A 77 9.06 -8.11 1.77
CA GLU A 77 8.82 -6.68 1.57
C GLU A 77 7.51 -6.48 0.80
N MET A 78 6.51 -5.96 1.51
CA MET A 78 5.20 -5.70 0.94
C MET A 78 5.11 -4.24 0.48
N THR A 79 4.76 -4.02 -0.78
CA THR A 79 4.40 -2.71 -1.32
C THR A 79 2.92 -2.72 -1.68
N TYR A 80 2.13 -1.82 -1.09
CA TYR A 80 0.69 -1.77 -1.33
C TYR A 80 0.32 -0.73 -2.39
N LYS A 81 -0.45 -1.17 -3.40
CA LYS A 81 -0.92 -0.34 -4.51
C LYS A 81 -2.37 -0.69 -4.85
N GLY A 82 -3.06 0.23 -5.54
CA GLY A 82 -4.33 -0.09 -6.18
C GLY A 82 -4.15 -1.12 -7.29
N SER A 83 -5.14 -2.00 -7.48
CA SER A 83 -5.05 -3.07 -8.50
C SER A 83 -4.87 -2.53 -9.91
N LEU A 84 -5.38 -1.33 -10.22
CA LEU A 84 -5.15 -0.66 -11.51
C LEU A 84 -3.67 -0.26 -11.68
N ASP A 85 -3.02 0.19 -10.63
CA ASP A 85 -1.60 0.55 -10.67
C ASP A 85 -0.72 -0.69 -10.80
N ILE A 86 -1.11 -1.80 -10.14
CA ILE A 86 -0.46 -3.11 -10.33
C ILE A 86 -0.61 -3.56 -11.79
N MET A 87 -1.80 -3.43 -12.36
CA MET A 87 -2.04 -3.76 -13.77
C MET A 87 -1.12 -2.95 -14.71
N ARG A 88 -1.00 -1.63 -14.49
CA ARG A 88 -0.12 -0.75 -15.28
C ARG A 88 1.34 -1.15 -15.13
N LEU A 89 1.79 -1.40 -13.90
CA LEU A 89 3.13 -1.87 -13.59
C LEU A 89 3.52 -3.13 -14.36
N LEU A 90 2.58 -4.05 -14.60
CA LEU A 90 2.82 -5.27 -15.36
C LEU A 90 3.15 -5.00 -16.84
N GLY A 91 2.77 -3.84 -17.37
CA GLY A 91 3.13 -3.36 -18.71
C GLY A 91 4.53 -2.74 -18.82
N ASP A 92 5.15 -2.34 -17.70
CA ASP A 92 6.44 -1.65 -17.67
C ASP A 92 7.60 -2.52 -18.20
N GLU A 93 8.72 -1.89 -18.56
CA GLU A 93 9.92 -2.61 -19.01
C GLU A 93 10.53 -3.42 -17.88
N GLU A 94 10.61 -2.83 -16.69
CA GLU A 94 11.17 -3.45 -15.49
C GLU A 94 10.11 -3.52 -14.38
N ILE A 95 10.03 -4.67 -13.72
CA ILE A 95 9.17 -4.89 -12.57
C ILE A 95 10.08 -5.24 -11.39
N PRO A 96 10.22 -4.35 -10.38
CA PRO A 96 11.15 -4.55 -9.26
C PRO A 96 10.57 -5.44 -8.15
N TYR A 97 9.65 -6.36 -8.50
CA TYR A 97 8.98 -7.25 -7.58
C TYR A 97 9.12 -8.70 -8.04
N ASP A 98 9.24 -9.60 -7.08
CA ASP A 98 9.32 -11.04 -7.30
C ASP A 98 7.94 -11.67 -7.44
N ALA A 99 6.92 -11.06 -6.83
CA ALA A 99 5.53 -11.50 -6.90
C ALA A 99 4.55 -10.32 -7.00
N VAL A 100 3.38 -10.60 -7.58
CA VAL A 100 2.26 -9.66 -7.67
C VAL A 100 0.99 -10.29 -7.10
N TRP A 101 0.26 -9.55 -6.27
CA TRP A 101 -0.93 -10.03 -5.58
C TRP A 101 -2.06 -8.98 -5.64
N PRO A 102 -2.70 -8.77 -6.80
CA PRO A 102 -3.85 -7.87 -6.93
C PRO A 102 -5.12 -8.50 -6.37
N ALA A 103 -6.17 -7.69 -6.17
CA ALA A 103 -7.48 -8.13 -5.71
C ALA A 103 -8.13 -9.20 -6.59
N SER A 104 -7.80 -9.25 -7.88
CA SER A 104 -8.34 -10.21 -8.84
C SER A 104 -7.31 -10.58 -9.90
N SER A 105 -7.34 -11.84 -10.33
CA SER A 105 -6.54 -12.33 -11.45
C SER A 105 -6.82 -11.62 -12.78
N LEU A 106 -7.98 -10.95 -12.91
CA LEU A 106 -8.31 -10.13 -14.07
C LEU A 106 -7.24 -9.04 -14.31
N TRP A 107 -6.74 -8.42 -13.26
CA TRP A 107 -5.71 -7.39 -13.38
C TRP A 107 -4.38 -7.92 -13.90
N ILE A 108 -4.05 -9.18 -13.56
CA ILE A 108 -2.88 -9.87 -14.12
C ILE A 108 -3.10 -10.16 -15.61
N SER A 109 -4.21 -10.79 -15.96
CA SER A 109 -4.48 -11.17 -17.36
C SER A 109 -4.62 -9.96 -18.30
N THR A 110 -5.05 -8.80 -17.77
CA THR A 110 -5.15 -7.57 -18.54
C THR A 110 -3.81 -6.83 -18.66
N GLY A 111 -3.00 -6.83 -17.59
CA GLY A 111 -1.76 -6.05 -17.52
C GLY A 111 -0.55 -6.78 -18.08
N ASP A 112 -0.47 -8.10 -17.92
CA ASP A 112 0.71 -8.88 -18.33
C ASP A 112 0.71 -9.17 -19.84
N THR A 113 0.76 -8.14 -20.64
CA THR A 113 0.82 -8.22 -22.12
C THR A 113 2.11 -8.87 -22.64
N LYS A 114 3.13 -8.94 -21.80
CA LYS A 114 4.44 -9.54 -22.13
C LYS A 114 4.57 -10.99 -21.66
N HIS A 115 3.52 -11.57 -21.06
CA HIS A 115 3.47 -12.95 -20.56
C HIS A 115 4.62 -13.33 -19.61
N ARG A 116 4.97 -12.41 -18.72
CA ARG A 116 6.08 -12.56 -17.76
C ARG A 116 5.67 -13.30 -16.49
N ILE A 117 4.39 -13.20 -16.12
CA ILE A 117 3.88 -13.85 -14.91
C ILE A 117 3.86 -15.35 -15.08
N LYS A 118 4.48 -16.04 -14.14
CA LYS A 118 4.52 -17.50 -14.06
C LYS A 118 3.83 -17.94 -12.77
N HIS A 119 3.34 -19.18 -12.77
CA HIS A 119 2.78 -19.84 -11.59
C HIS A 119 1.62 -19.06 -10.93
N ALA A 120 0.79 -18.36 -11.72
CA ALA A 120 -0.38 -17.67 -11.20
C ALA A 120 -1.34 -18.67 -10.51
N LYS A 121 -1.74 -18.34 -9.27
CA LYS A 121 -2.62 -19.17 -8.45
C LYS A 121 -3.60 -18.31 -7.67
N SER A 122 -4.88 -18.68 -7.64
CA SER A 122 -5.84 -18.07 -6.73
C SER A 122 -5.57 -18.54 -5.31
N VAL A 123 -5.39 -17.60 -4.38
CA VAL A 123 -5.09 -17.87 -2.96
C VAL A 123 -6.26 -17.51 -2.04
N SER A 124 -7.20 -16.68 -2.52
CA SER A 124 -8.39 -16.27 -1.77
C SER A 124 -9.55 -15.97 -2.69
N VAL A 125 -10.75 -15.99 -2.15
CA VAL A 125 -11.98 -15.57 -2.82
C VAL A 125 -12.67 -14.55 -1.92
N THR A 126 -12.93 -13.37 -2.46
CA THR A 126 -13.64 -12.31 -1.75
C THR A 126 -15.03 -12.17 -2.38
N PRO A 127 -16.11 -12.44 -1.63
CA PRO A 127 -17.45 -12.25 -2.13
C PRO A 127 -17.76 -10.74 -2.29
N VAL A 128 -18.49 -10.40 -3.33
CA VAL A 128 -19.10 -9.08 -3.45
C VAL A 128 -20.36 -9.08 -2.57
N VAL A 129 -20.45 -8.12 -1.66
CA VAL A 129 -21.59 -7.96 -0.77
C VAL A 129 -22.15 -6.54 -0.91
N PHE A 130 -23.47 -6.42 -0.76
CA PHE A 130 -24.15 -5.14 -0.74
C PHE A 130 -24.38 -4.73 0.71
N GLY A 131 -23.93 -3.53 1.07
CA GLY A 131 -24.21 -2.93 2.38
C GLY A 131 -25.33 -1.90 2.26
N ILE A 132 -26.31 -1.97 3.16
CA ILE A 132 -27.42 -1.03 3.26
C ILE A 132 -27.53 -0.54 4.70
N ARG A 133 -27.94 0.73 4.88
CA ARG A 133 -28.19 1.27 6.22
C ARG A 133 -29.32 0.50 6.89
N GLN A 134 -29.15 0.16 8.17
CA GLN A 134 -30.15 -0.61 8.94
C GLN A 134 -31.54 0.02 8.86
N SER A 135 -31.66 1.34 9.04
CA SER A 135 -32.96 2.03 8.98
C SER A 135 -33.66 1.86 7.63
N LEU A 136 -32.90 1.82 6.52
CA LEU A 136 -33.48 1.59 5.20
C LEU A 136 -33.84 0.10 5.01
N ALA A 137 -33.03 -0.82 5.55
CA ALA A 137 -33.35 -2.24 5.52
C ALA A 137 -34.64 -2.55 6.27
N GLU A 138 -34.87 -1.91 7.42
CA GLU A 138 -36.11 -2.01 8.19
C GLU A 138 -37.33 -1.46 7.42
N GLU A 139 -37.16 -0.26 6.80
CA GLU A 139 -38.21 0.36 6.00
C GLU A 139 -38.64 -0.50 4.80
N LEU A 140 -37.65 -1.19 4.16
CA LEU A 140 -37.88 -2.06 3.00
C LEU A 140 -38.28 -3.49 3.40
N GLY A 141 -38.32 -3.82 4.70
CA GLY A 141 -38.62 -5.16 5.19
C GLY A 141 -37.55 -6.19 4.87
N PHE A 142 -36.28 -5.75 4.72
CA PHE A 142 -35.16 -6.63 4.41
C PHE A 142 -34.53 -7.31 5.65
N THR A 143 -34.97 -6.93 6.85
CA THR A 143 -34.47 -7.51 8.10
C THR A 143 -35.14 -8.85 8.45
N ASP A 144 -36.32 -9.10 7.89
CA ASP A 144 -37.19 -10.24 8.31
C ASP A 144 -37.30 -11.31 7.21
N ARG A 145 -36.57 -11.15 6.09
CA ARG A 145 -36.60 -12.10 4.99
C ARG A 145 -35.25 -12.22 4.30
N GLU A 146 -35.08 -13.28 3.54
CA GLU A 146 -33.96 -13.38 2.59
C GLU A 146 -34.12 -12.36 1.46
N VAL A 147 -33.03 -11.68 1.10
CA VAL A 147 -33.00 -10.63 0.08
C VAL A 147 -32.16 -11.11 -1.09
N SER A 148 -32.71 -11.03 -2.29
CA SER A 148 -32.04 -11.37 -3.53
C SER A 148 -31.53 -10.12 -4.24
N VAL A 149 -30.73 -10.32 -5.30
CA VAL A 149 -30.26 -9.22 -6.15
C VAL A 149 -31.43 -8.53 -6.87
N ASP A 150 -32.50 -9.25 -7.14
CA ASP A 150 -33.70 -8.72 -7.81
C ASP A 150 -34.54 -7.78 -6.90
N ASP A 151 -34.26 -7.78 -5.59
CA ASP A 151 -34.90 -6.90 -4.61
C ASP A 151 -34.20 -5.52 -4.50
N LEU A 152 -32.98 -5.36 -5.10
CA LEU A 152 -32.15 -4.17 -5.02
C LEU A 152 -32.31 -3.28 -6.25
#